data_98429d86c3d1f68ac56d8c63b65d7bce
#
_entry.id   98429d86c3d1f68ac56d8c63b65d7bce
#
_cell.length_a   1.000
_cell.length_b   1.000
_cell.length_c   1.000
_cell.angle_alpha   90.00
_cell.angle_beta   90.00
_cell.angle_gamma   90.00
#
_symmetry.space_group_name_H-M   'P 1'
#
loop_
_entity.id
_entity.type
_entity.pdbx_description
1 polymer ?
#
loop_
_entity_poly.entity_id
_entity_poly.type
_entity_poly.pdbx_seq_one_letter_code
_entity_poly.pdbx_strand_id
1 'polypeptide(L)'
;IMKIFTKILTYFIFPVVIIILIYALYESVMRPVRFNKAVDQRTAVAVDRLKDIRTLQVAYKSQTGRFLSTLDSLVDYYHNGQLVVVKQIGSEDDSVAVAQKLVRRDSILIFVRDTLLKDRAALVDSIKYIPFSGGVKTNMETVVKLVSGINVPLFEAYMPYDDLLKGLNRQLIVNLKAEKEDLNRYPGLKVGSVTSPNNNAGNWE
;
A
#
# COMPACT_ATOMS: atom_id res chain seq x y z
N ILE A 1 -10.08 -66.57 13.83
CA ILE A 1 -9.84 -65.50 12.81
C ILE A 1 -10.44 -64.18 13.30
N MET A 2 -11.67 -64.12 13.80
CA MET A 2 -12.35 -62.88 14.26
C MET A 2 -11.61 -62.17 15.43
N LYS A 3 -11.09 -62.93 16.43
CA LYS A 3 -10.32 -62.35 17.56
C LYS A 3 -8.98 -61.76 17.19
N ILE A 4 -8.32 -62.26 16.12
CA ILE A 4 -7.04 -61.70 15.61
C ILE A 4 -7.33 -60.42 14.86
N PHE A 5 -8.37 -60.41 14.04
CA PHE A 5 -8.79 -59.21 13.28
C PHE A 5 -9.14 -58.04 14.21
N THR A 6 -9.93 -58.29 15.29
CA THR A 6 -10.25 -57.24 16.27
C THR A 6 -9.01 -56.71 16.99
N LYS A 7 -8.00 -57.55 17.31
CA LYS A 7 -6.74 -57.09 17.91
C LYS A 7 -5.95 -56.19 16.97
N ILE A 8 -5.81 -56.58 15.70
CA ILE A 8 -5.15 -55.76 14.69
C ILE A 8 -5.87 -54.42 14.52
N LEU A 9 -7.20 -54.43 14.42
CA LEU A 9 -8.01 -53.21 14.30
C LEU A 9 -7.78 -52.26 15.49
N THR A 10 -7.84 -52.80 16.72
CA THR A 10 -7.75 -51.97 17.94
C THR A 10 -6.32 -51.46 18.21
N TYR A 11 -5.32 -52.29 18.03
CA TYR A 11 -3.97 -51.93 18.44
C TYR A 11 -3.13 -51.28 17.33
N PHE A 12 -3.48 -51.46 16.05
CA PHE A 12 -2.74 -50.87 14.93
C PHE A 12 -3.56 -49.86 14.15
N ILE A 13 -4.75 -50.21 13.71
CA ILE A 13 -5.53 -49.34 12.82
C ILE A 13 -6.07 -48.12 13.58
N PHE A 14 -6.69 -48.29 14.73
CA PHE A 14 -7.24 -47.15 15.48
C PHE A 14 -6.19 -46.11 15.89
N PRO A 15 -5.02 -46.44 16.44
CA PRO A 15 -3.99 -45.47 16.73
C PRO A 15 -3.53 -44.67 15.50
N VAL A 16 -3.37 -45.36 14.36
CA VAL A 16 -3.00 -44.70 13.09
C VAL A 16 -4.09 -43.70 12.64
N VAL A 17 -5.35 -44.14 12.68
CA VAL A 17 -6.48 -43.26 12.35
C VAL A 17 -6.54 -42.06 13.27
N ILE A 18 -6.33 -42.22 14.57
CA ILE A 18 -6.32 -41.11 15.54
C ILE A 18 -5.20 -40.13 15.21
N ILE A 19 -3.99 -40.59 14.88
CA ILE A 19 -2.86 -39.72 14.50
C ILE A 19 -3.22 -38.93 13.23
N ILE A 20 -3.80 -39.57 12.22
CA ILE A 20 -4.24 -38.91 10.99
C ILE A 20 -5.29 -37.83 11.27
N LEU A 21 -6.26 -38.11 12.14
CA LEU A 21 -7.32 -37.17 12.53
C LEU A 21 -6.75 -35.97 13.30
N ILE A 22 -5.81 -36.22 14.23
CA ILE A 22 -5.11 -35.14 14.95
C ILE A 22 -4.34 -34.25 13.97
N TYR A 23 -3.63 -34.85 13.01
CA TYR A 23 -2.91 -34.09 11.99
C TYR A 23 -3.85 -33.29 11.10
N ALA A 24 -4.97 -33.88 10.67
CA ALA A 24 -5.98 -33.21 9.86
C ALA A 24 -6.62 -32.02 10.61
N LEU A 25 -6.93 -32.18 11.90
CA LEU A 25 -7.41 -31.14 12.79
C LEU A 25 -6.38 -30.01 12.93
N TYR A 26 -5.14 -30.34 13.21
CA TYR A 26 -4.06 -29.36 13.32
C TYR A 26 -3.90 -28.56 12.04
N GLU A 27 -3.84 -29.22 10.88
CA GLU A 27 -3.70 -28.54 9.59
C GLU A 27 -4.94 -27.66 9.26
N SER A 28 -6.14 -28.12 9.60
CA SER A 28 -7.38 -27.35 9.41
C SER A 28 -7.35 -26.01 10.17
N VAL A 29 -6.85 -26.00 11.39
CA VAL A 29 -6.70 -24.79 12.20
C VAL A 29 -5.53 -23.93 11.76
N MET A 30 -4.41 -24.55 11.42
CA MET A 30 -3.17 -23.82 11.11
C MET A 30 -3.16 -23.21 9.70
N ARG A 31 -3.94 -23.72 8.74
CA ARG A 31 -4.04 -23.14 7.40
C ARG A 31 -4.47 -21.68 7.39
N PRO A 32 -5.63 -21.31 7.98
CA PRO A 32 -6.03 -19.91 8.02
C PRO A 32 -5.07 -19.04 8.83
N VAL A 33 -4.49 -19.56 9.90
CA VAL A 33 -3.50 -18.81 10.71
C VAL A 33 -2.26 -18.45 9.89
N ARG A 34 -1.69 -19.43 9.16
CA ARG A 34 -0.53 -19.17 8.27
C ARG A 34 -0.89 -18.24 7.13
N PHE A 35 -2.09 -18.38 6.57
CA PHE A 35 -2.58 -17.50 5.52
C PHE A 35 -2.70 -16.06 6.02
N ASN A 36 -3.38 -15.82 7.14
CA ASN A 36 -3.57 -14.47 7.68
C ASN A 36 -2.21 -13.81 8.00
N LYS A 37 -1.28 -14.54 8.61
CA LYS A 37 0.08 -14.03 8.83
C LYS A 37 0.78 -13.62 7.55
N ALA A 38 0.64 -14.41 6.48
CA ALA A 38 1.23 -14.06 5.18
C ALA A 38 0.52 -12.86 4.53
N VAL A 39 -0.81 -12.75 4.69
CA VAL A 39 -1.60 -11.58 4.25
C VAL A 39 -1.11 -10.33 4.96
N ASP A 40 -0.98 -10.37 6.29
CA ASP A 40 -0.54 -9.21 7.09
C ASP A 40 0.85 -8.73 6.66
N GLN A 41 1.79 -9.66 6.50
CA GLN A 41 3.15 -9.32 6.05
C GLN A 41 3.17 -8.69 4.66
N ARG A 42 2.42 -9.26 3.70
CA ARG A 42 2.37 -8.71 2.33
C ARG A 42 1.63 -7.39 2.26
N THR A 43 0.56 -7.25 3.06
CA THR A 43 -0.20 -6.01 3.19
C THR A 43 0.66 -4.89 3.75
N ALA A 44 1.47 -5.15 4.77
CA ALA A 44 2.38 -4.15 5.33
C ALA A 44 3.35 -3.59 4.26
N VAL A 45 3.98 -4.47 3.48
CA VAL A 45 4.89 -4.05 2.39
C VAL A 45 4.15 -3.26 1.30
N ALA A 46 2.94 -3.68 0.94
CA ALA A 46 2.14 -2.99 -0.07
C ALA A 46 1.65 -1.62 0.40
N VAL A 47 1.23 -1.51 1.66
CA VAL A 47 0.85 -0.24 2.31
C VAL A 47 2.02 0.74 2.29
N ASP A 48 3.23 0.29 2.61
CA ASP A 48 4.41 1.14 2.56
C ASP A 48 4.69 1.66 1.16
N ARG A 49 4.56 0.83 0.11
CA ARG A 49 4.69 1.29 -1.28
C ARG A 49 3.60 2.30 -1.68
N LEU A 50 2.35 2.06 -1.27
CA LEU A 50 1.26 3.01 -1.52
C LEU A 50 1.45 4.34 -0.78
N LYS A 51 2.02 4.32 0.43
CA LYS A 51 2.42 5.54 1.16
C LYS A 51 3.52 6.29 0.42
N ASP A 52 4.49 5.59 -0.16
CA ASP A 52 5.56 6.21 -0.95
C ASP A 52 5.00 6.90 -2.22
N ILE A 53 4.09 6.21 -2.93
CA ILE A 53 3.37 6.80 -4.07
C ILE A 53 2.61 8.05 -3.63
N ARG A 54 1.85 7.99 -2.53
CA ARG A 54 1.13 9.14 -1.97
C ARG A 54 2.06 10.31 -1.67
N THR A 55 3.17 10.05 -1.01
CA THR A 55 4.14 11.08 -0.63
C THR A 55 4.69 11.81 -1.85
N LEU A 56 5.10 11.08 -2.88
CA LEU A 56 5.62 11.66 -4.12
C LEU A 56 4.53 12.42 -4.90
N GLN A 57 3.32 11.89 -4.97
CA GLN A 57 2.19 12.53 -5.64
C GLN A 57 1.79 13.84 -4.95
N VAL A 58 1.73 13.84 -3.62
CA VAL A 58 1.40 15.05 -2.84
C VAL A 58 2.49 16.11 -3.01
N ALA A 59 3.77 15.72 -3.00
CA ALA A 59 4.89 16.63 -3.23
C ALA A 59 4.84 17.24 -4.64
N TYR A 60 4.56 16.45 -5.66
CA TYR A 60 4.41 16.95 -7.03
C TYR A 60 3.23 17.91 -7.15
N LYS A 61 2.04 17.52 -6.58
CA LYS A 61 0.85 18.36 -6.58
C LYS A 61 1.07 19.71 -5.90
N SER A 62 1.82 19.75 -4.81
CA SER A 62 2.09 21.00 -4.07
C SER A 62 2.81 22.05 -4.91
N GLN A 63 3.55 21.65 -5.92
CA GLN A 63 4.30 22.55 -6.80
C GLN A 63 3.59 22.84 -8.13
N THR A 64 2.90 21.84 -8.68
CA THR A 64 2.33 21.90 -10.04
C THR A 64 0.83 22.07 -10.06
N GLY A 65 0.15 21.89 -8.92
CA GLY A 65 -1.30 21.90 -8.79
C GLY A 65 -1.99 20.66 -9.33
N ARG A 66 -1.27 19.65 -9.83
CA ARG A 66 -1.83 18.44 -10.45
C ARG A 66 -1.06 17.18 -10.04
N PHE A 67 -1.65 16.02 -10.21
CA PHE A 67 -1.01 14.72 -10.01
C PHE A 67 -0.36 14.20 -11.30
N LEU A 68 0.68 13.39 -11.17
CA LEU A 68 1.28 12.64 -12.28
C LEU A 68 0.40 11.45 -12.68
N SER A 69 0.22 11.25 -13.97
CA SER A 69 -0.67 10.21 -14.50
C SER A 69 -0.03 8.81 -14.56
N THR A 70 1.30 8.72 -14.53
CA THR A 70 2.01 7.43 -14.64
C THR A 70 3.01 7.23 -13.52
N LEU A 71 3.20 5.97 -13.12
CA LEU A 71 4.21 5.60 -12.12
C LEU A 71 5.63 5.78 -12.64
N ASP A 72 5.84 5.63 -13.94
CA ASP A 72 7.15 5.85 -14.55
C ASP A 72 7.57 7.33 -14.42
N SER A 73 6.65 8.27 -14.69
CA SER A 73 6.88 9.69 -14.47
C SER A 73 7.07 10.04 -12.99
N LEU A 74 6.40 9.30 -12.09
CA LEU A 74 6.55 9.51 -10.64
C LEU A 74 7.94 9.11 -10.15
N VAL A 75 8.48 8.01 -10.66
CA VAL A 75 9.84 7.56 -10.36
C VAL A 75 10.87 8.51 -10.99
N ASP A 76 10.64 8.97 -12.22
CA ASP A 76 11.49 9.99 -12.85
C ASP A 76 11.50 11.29 -12.03
N TYR A 77 10.35 11.74 -11.55
CA TYR A 77 10.25 12.89 -10.64
C TYR A 77 11.04 12.67 -9.35
N TYR A 78 11.07 11.47 -8.79
CA TYR A 78 11.90 11.18 -7.62
C TYR A 78 13.39 11.35 -7.92
N HIS A 79 13.88 10.83 -9.04
CA HIS A 79 15.30 10.86 -9.38
C HIS A 79 15.79 12.24 -9.85
N ASN A 80 14.98 12.93 -10.66
CA ASN A 80 15.38 14.14 -11.38
C ASN A 80 14.64 15.41 -10.96
N GLY A 81 13.53 15.25 -10.20
CA GLY A 81 12.71 16.38 -9.75
C GLY A 81 13.37 17.21 -8.66
N GLN A 82 12.94 18.46 -8.58
CA GLN A 82 13.40 19.42 -7.57
C GLN A 82 12.21 19.96 -6.79
N LEU A 83 12.40 20.13 -5.49
CA LEU A 83 11.45 20.79 -4.58
C LEU A 83 11.87 22.24 -4.38
N VAL A 84 10.92 23.17 -4.51
CA VAL A 84 11.12 24.56 -4.13
C VAL A 84 10.81 24.70 -2.64
N VAL A 85 11.84 24.90 -1.83
CA VAL A 85 11.68 25.16 -0.40
C VAL A 85 11.89 26.63 -0.14
N VAL A 86 10.86 27.31 0.37
CA VAL A 86 10.97 28.72 0.74
C VAL A 86 11.49 28.81 2.17
N LYS A 87 12.68 29.31 2.34
CA LYS A 87 13.26 29.64 3.64
C LYS A 87 12.93 31.09 3.98
N GLN A 88 12.10 31.29 4.99
CA GLN A 88 11.85 32.61 5.52
C GLN A 88 12.91 32.91 6.59
N ILE A 89 13.60 34.05 6.45
CA ILE A 89 14.54 34.58 7.41
C ILE A 89 13.88 35.80 8.04
N GLY A 90 13.73 35.82 9.36
CA GLY A 90 12.98 36.84 10.11
C GLY A 90 11.48 36.50 10.26
N SER A 91 10.87 37.07 11.29
CA SER A 91 9.41 36.93 11.52
C SER A 91 8.67 38.14 10.96
N GLU A 92 7.57 37.91 10.26
CA GLU A 92 6.65 38.97 9.82
C GLU A 92 5.91 39.64 11.00
N ASP A 93 5.87 38.99 12.17
CA ASP A 93 5.27 39.51 13.37
C ASP A 93 6.22 40.46 14.15
N ASP A 94 7.50 40.49 13.79
CA ASP A 94 8.46 41.41 14.37
C ASP A 94 8.51 42.72 13.58
N SER A 95 7.80 43.73 14.10
CA SER A 95 7.71 45.06 13.48
C SER A 95 9.07 45.74 13.28
N VAL A 96 10.08 45.41 14.09
CA VAL A 96 11.44 45.94 13.95
C VAL A 96 12.17 45.25 12.79
N ALA A 97 12.04 43.92 12.66
CA ALA A 97 12.61 43.17 11.56
C ALA A 97 11.97 43.57 10.21
N VAL A 98 10.67 43.82 10.18
CA VAL A 98 9.95 44.32 9.01
C VAL A 98 10.42 45.73 8.62
N ALA A 99 10.52 46.64 9.58
CA ALA A 99 10.98 48.04 9.35
C ALA A 99 12.43 48.07 8.84
N GLN A 100 13.29 47.15 9.27
CA GLN A 100 14.67 47.02 8.86
C GLN A 100 14.88 46.19 7.58
N LYS A 101 13.77 45.72 6.94
CA LYS A 101 13.81 44.83 5.73
C LYS A 101 14.64 43.56 5.94
N LEU A 102 14.69 43.04 7.18
CA LEU A 102 15.40 41.81 7.52
C LEU A 102 14.57 40.56 7.20
N VAL A 103 13.27 40.73 6.95
CA VAL A 103 12.40 39.62 6.49
C VAL A 103 12.68 39.35 5.04
N ARG A 104 13.33 38.20 4.78
CA ARG A 104 13.69 37.77 3.43
C ARG A 104 13.16 36.36 3.21
N ARG A 105 12.58 36.13 2.03
CA ARG A 105 12.17 34.81 1.56
C ARG A 105 13.15 34.35 0.47
N ASP A 106 13.98 33.39 0.80
CA ASP A 106 14.91 32.77 -0.15
C ASP A 106 14.32 31.42 -0.60
N SER A 107 14.20 31.21 -1.90
CA SER A 107 13.78 29.95 -2.49
C SER A 107 15.00 29.09 -2.80
N ILE A 108 15.07 27.91 -2.21
CA ILE A 108 16.14 26.94 -2.43
C ILE A 108 15.58 25.76 -3.20
N LEU A 109 16.26 25.35 -4.27
CA LEU A 109 15.95 24.14 -5.01
C LEU A 109 16.68 22.94 -4.37
N ILE A 110 15.93 21.93 -3.97
CA ILE A 110 16.48 20.71 -3.37
C ILE A 110 15.97 19.53 -4.17
N PHE A 111 16.83 18.56 -4.50
CA PHE A 111 16.35 17.35 -5.18
C PHE A 111 15.37 16.55 -4.33
N VAL A 112 14.35 16.01 -4.98
CA VAL A 112 13.33 15.18 -4.33
C VAL A 112 13.96 14.00 -3.60
N ARG A 113 14.89 13.30 -4.25
CA ARG A 113 15.65 12.15 -3.69
C ARG A 113 16.44 12.48 -2.43
N ASP A 114 16.88 13.75 -2.27
CA ASP A 114 17.67 14.18 -1.12
C ASP A 114 16.78 14.58 0.08
N THR A 115 15.48 14.66 -0.13
CA THR A 115 14.50 15.13 0.88
C THR A 115 13.48 14.04 1.23
N LEU A 116 12.87 13.42 0.23
CA LEU A 116 11.81 12.44 0.41
C LEU A 116 12.35 11.01 0.27
N LEU A 117 11.79 10.09 1.04
CA LEU A 117 12.06 8.66 0.96
C LEU A 117 13.54 8.26 1.07
N LYS A 118 14.37 9.04 1.75
CA LYS A 118 15.82 8.79 1.90
C LYS A 118 16.12 7.36 2.39
N ASP A 119 15.40 6.91 3.42
CA ASP A 119 15.59 5.60 4.03
C ASP A 119 15.15 4.45 3.13
N ARG A 120 14.40 4.75 2.07
CA ARG A 120 13.82 3.77 1.13
C ARG A 120 14.19 4.03 -0.32
N ALA A 121 15.23 4.83 -0.56
CA ALA A 121 15.70 5.21 -1.91
C ALA A 121 15.88 4.00 -2.84
N ALA A 122 16.46 2.91 -2.35
CA ALA A 122 16.67 1.68 -3.13
C ALA A 122 15.36 0.96 -3.52
N LEU A 123 14.25 1.28 -2.88
CA LEU A 123 12.95 0.65 -3.14
C LEU A 123 12.05 1.48 -4.07
N VAL A 124 12.41 2.73 -4.37
CA VAL A 124 11.56 3.64 -5.15
C VAL A 124 11.30 3.12 -6.56
N ASP A 125 12.27 2.53 -7.23
CA ASP A 125 12.05 1.92 -8.54
C ASP A 125 11.06 0.75 -8.49
N SER A 126 10.94 0.10 -7.34
CA SER A 126 10.03 -1.02 -7.13
C SER A 126 8.58 -0.62 -6.85
N ILE A 127 8.27 0.67 -6.59
CA ILE A 127 6.89 1.14 -6.38
C ILE A 127 6.01 0.96 -7.60
N LYS A 128 6.63 0.86 -8.78
CA LYS A 128 5.94 0.59 -10.05
C LYS A 128 5.26 -0.79 -10.08
N TYR A 129 5.69 -1.70 -9.22
CA TYR A 129 5.23 -3.08 -9.25
C TYR A 129 4.55 -3.47 -7.93
N ILE A 130 3.49 -4.26 -8.04
CA ILE A 130 2.82 -4.88 -6.90
C ILE A 130 3.79 -5.88 -6.26
N PRO A 131 4.06 -5.80 -4.95
CA PRO A 131 4.94 -6.74 -4.28
C PRO A 131 4.39 -8.17 -4.39
N PHE A 132 5.27 -9.15 -4.51
CA PHE A 132 4.95 -10.58 -4.59
C PHE A 132 4.12 -11.02 -5.82
N SER A 133 3.80 -10.14 -6.74
CA SER A 133 2.97 -10.43 -7.93
C SER A 133 3.73 -11.12 -9.07
N GLY A 134 5.07 -11.08 -9.05
CA GLY A 134 5.89 -11.55 -10.17
C GLY A 134 6.02 -10.52 -11.31
N GLY A 135 5.96 -9.21 -10.98
CA GLY A 135 6.21 -8.12 -11.95
C GLY A 135 4.94 -7.46 -12.51
N VAL A 136 3.78 -7.70 -11.91
CA VAL A 136 2.55 -6.96 -12.28
C VAL A 136 2.71 -5.51 -11.84
N LYS A 137 2.39 -4.56 -12.75
CA LYS A 137 2.46 -3.14 -12.43
C LYS A 137 1.35 -2.73 -11.45
N THR A 138 1.67 -1.80 -10.56
CA THR A 138 0.68 -1.13 -9.71
C THR A 138 -0.24 -0.30 -10.59
N ASN A 139 -1.54 -0.35 -10.33
CA ASN A 139 -2.51 0.47 -11.05
C ASN A 139 -2.54 1.87 -10.47
N MET A 140 -2.57 2.89 -11.34
CA MET A 140 -2.72 4.28 -10.92
C MET A 140 -3.56 5.04 -11.93
N GLU A 141 -4.48 5.85 -11.43
CA GLU A 141 -5.38 6.69 -12.22
C GLU A 141 -5.39 8.11 -11.67
N THR A 142 -5.54 9.08 -12.55
CA THR A 142 -5.67 10.50 -12.17
C THR A 142 -6.79 11.15 -12.96
N VAL A 143 -7.53 12.03 -12.31
CA VAL A 143 -8.63 12.77 -12.92
C VAL A 143 -8.70 14.17 -12.32
N VAL A 144 -9.20 15.12 -13.09
CA VAL A 144 -9.61 16.44 -12.58
C VAL A 144 -11.13 16.49 -12.58
N LYS A 145 -11.73 16.67 -11.43
CA LYS A 145 -13.18 16.76 -11.27
C LYS A 145 -13.60 18.15 -10.83
N LEU A 146 -14.74 18.59 -11.35
CA LEU A 146 -15.40 19.80 -10.90
C LEU A 146 -16.20 19.48 -9.62
N VAL A 147 -15.75 19.96 -8.48
CA VAL A 147 -16.40 19.80 -7.18
C VAL A 147 -16.78 21.17 -6.67
N SER A 148 -18.08 21.41 -6.50
CA SER A 148 -18.61 22.73 -6.05
C SER A 148 -18.09 23.92 -6.87
N GLY A 149 -17.92 23.77 -8.19
CA GLY A 149 -17.43 24.81 -9.09
C GLY A 149 -15.90 24.97 -9.14
N ILE A 150 -15.15 24.15 -8.42
CA ILE A 150 -13.68 24.17 -8.37
C ILE A 150 -13.12 22.91 -9.01
N ASN A 151 -12.11 23.05 -9.87
CA ASN A 151 -11.38 21.92 -10.44
C ASN A 151 -10.45 21.30 -9.39
N VAL A 152 -10.78 20.10 -8.93
CA VAL A 152 -10.01 19.35 -7.94
C VAL A 152 -9.30 18.21 -8.63
N PRO A 153 -7.95 18.19 -8.63
CA PRO A 153 -7.18 17.05 -9.11
C PRO A 153 -7.28 15.93 -8.07
N LEU A 154 -7.58 14.74 -8.54
CA LEU A 154 -7.70 13.51 -7.77
C LEU A 154 -6.77 12.44 -8.35
N PHE A 155 -6.27 11.55 -7.51
CA PHE A 155 -5.57 10.34 -7.94
C PHE A 155 -6.03 9.15 -7.11
N GLU A 156 -5.87 7.98 -7.67
CA GLU A 156 -6.07 6.70 -6.99
C GLU A 156 -4.95 5.75 -7.43
N ALA A 157 -4.28 5.08 -6.49
CA ALA A 157 -3.38 3.98 -6.78
C ALA A 157 -3.85 2.75 -6.01
N TYR A 158 -3.88 1.59 -6.70
CA TYR A 158 -4.48 0.39 -6.11
C TYR A 158 -3.74 -0.90 -6.50
N MET A 159 -3.80 -1.86 -5.57
CA MET A 159 -3.20 -3.19 -5.66
C MET A 159 -4.27 -4.23 -5.30
N PRO A 160 -4.83 -4.99 -6.27
CA PRO A 160 -5.82 -6.03 -6.00
C PRO A 160 -5.21 -7.20 -5.22
N TYR A 161 -6.00 -7.86 -4.38
CA TYR A 161 -5.56 -9.04 -3.63
C TYR A 161 -5.18 -10.21 -4.53
N ASP A 162 -5.77 -10.34 -5.72
CA ASP A 162 -5.41 -11.39 -6.67
C ASP A 162 -3.93 -11.35 -7.05
N ASP A 163 -3.37 -10.15 -7.23
CA ASP A 163 -1.98 -9.96 -7.57
C ASP A 163 -1.08 -9.93 -6.34
N LEU A 164 -1.49 -9.23 -5.27
CA LEU A 164 -0.72 -9.09 -4.04
C LEU A 164 -0.51 -10.42 -3.32
N LEU A 165 -1.54 -11.28 -3.32
CA LEU A 165 -1.55 -12.55 -2.60
C LEU A 165 -1.25 -13.75 -3.52
N LYS A 166 -0.78 -13.50 -4.72
CA LYS A 166 -0.43 -14.54 -5.70
C LYS A 166 0.49 -15.61 -5.07
N GLY A 167 0.14 -16.88 -5.30
CA GLY A 167 0.87 -18.03 -4.74
C GLY A 167 0.43 -18.48 -3.34
N LEU A 168 -0.49 -17.76 -2.69
CA LEU A 168 -1.15 -18.24 -1.48
C LEU A 168 -2.39 -19.11 -1.82
N ASN A 169 -3.03 -19.66 -0.80
CA ASN A 169 -4.20 -20.52 -0.99
C ASN A 169 -5.35 -19.75 -1.67
N ARG A 170 -5.70 -20.20 -2.89
CA ARG A 170 -6.68 -19.52 -3.75
C ARG A 170 -8.06 -19.41 -3.10
N GLN A 171 -8.54 -20.48 -2.41
CA GLN A 171 -9.85 -20.45 -1.78
C GLN A 171 -9.92 -19.39 -0.66
N LEU A 172 -8.85 -19.27 0.13
CA LEU A 172 -8.78 -18.27 1.19
C LEU A 172 -8.70 -16.84 0.62
N ILE A 173 -8.05 -16.65 -0.54
CA ILE A 173 -8.06 -15.35 -1.24
C ILE A 173 -9.48 -15.00 -1.71
N VAL A 174 -10.19 -15.97 -2.31
CA VAL A 174 -11.58 -15.76 -2.74
C VAL A 174 -12.48 -15.39 -1.56
N ASN A 175 -12.35 -16.10 -0.45
CA ASN A 175 -13.12 -15.81 0.76
C ASN A 175 -12.82 -14.41 1.32
N LEU A 176 -11.53 -14.03 1.37
CA LEU A 176 -11.12 -12.69 1.81
C LEU A 176 -11.68 -11.58 0.91
N LYS A 177 -11.69 -11.81 -0.41
CA LYS A 177 -12.26 -10.85 -1.36
C LYS A 177 -13.77 -10.72 -1.16
N ALA A 178 -14.48 -11.84 -1.08
CA ALA A 178 -15.93 -11.84 -0.82
C ALA A 178 -16.28 -11.09 0.46
N GLU A 179 -15.53 -11.31 1.56
CA GLU A 179 -15.70 -10.56 2.81
C GLU A 179 -15.57 -9.04 2.61
N LYS A 180 -14.61 -8.58 1.78
CA LYS A 180 -14.46 -7.14 1.50
C LYS A 180 -15.60 -6.60 0.63
N GLU A 181 -16.00 -7.35 -0.39
CA GLU A 181 -17.09 -7.00 -1.31
C GLU A 181 -18.44 -6.93 -0.58
N ASP A 182 -18.73 -7.87 0.32
CA ASP A 182 -19.93 -7.87 1.17
C ASP A 182 -20.02 -6.63 2.07
N LEU A 183 -18.86 -6.08 2.45
CA LEU A 183 -18.74 -4.83 3.21
C LEU A 183 -18.70 -3.57 2.31
N ASN A 184 -18.94 -3.70 1.01
CA ASN A 184 -18.77 -2.64 0.01
C ASN A 184 -17.37 -1.99 0.03
N ARG A 185 -16.33 -2.78 0.34
CA ARG A 185 -14.94 -2.35 0.33
C ARG A 185 -14.22 -2.91 -0.88
N TYR A 186 -13.21 -2.16 -1.34
CA TYR A 186 -12.36 -2.63 -2.43
C TYR A 186 -11.61 -3.92 -2.03
N PRO A 187 -11.64 -4.99 -2.87
CA PRO A 187 -10.97 -6.26 -2.56
C PRO A 187 -9.46 -6.19 -2.84
N GLY A 188 -8.78 -5.33 -2.12
CA GLY A 188 -7.37 -4.99 -2.25
C GLY A 188 -6.99 -3.80 -1.40
N LEU A 189 -5.81 -3.26 -1.68
CA LEU A 189 -5.32 -2.03 -1.07
C LEU A 189 -5.42 -0.89 -2.07
N LYS A 190 -5.83 0.28 -1.61
CA LYS A 190 -5.88 1.48 -2.41
C LYS A 190 -5.60 2.74 -1.60
N VAL A 191 -5.02 3.75 -2.25
CA VAL A 191 -4.76 5.07 -1.70
C VAL A 191 -5.33 6.13 -2.64
N GLY A 192 -5.93 7.16 -2.05
CA GLY A 192 -6.64 8.17 -2.79
C GLY A 192 -8.00 7.70 -3.32
N SER A 193 -8.64 8.53 -4.13
CA SER A 193 -9.90 8.22 -4.81
C SER A 193 -10.08 9.14 -6.01
N VAL A 194 -10.46 8.57 -7.16
CA VAL A 194 -10.86 9.33 -8.35
C VAL A 194 -12.35 9.62 -8.38
N THR A 195 -13.13 9.07 -7.44
CA THR A 195 -14.58 9.30 -7.36
C THR A 195 -14.94 10.52 -6.56
N SER A 196 -14.29 10.73 -5.40
CA SER A 196 -14.54 11.83 -4.49
C SER A 196 -13.26 12.22 -3.74
N PRO A 197 -13.09 13.49 -3.35
CA PRO A 197 -11.97 13.92 -2.52
C PRO A 197 -11.98 13.18 -1.17
N ASN A 198 -10.90 12.49 -0.85
CA ASN A 198 -10.72 11.77 0.42
C ASN A 198 -9.40 12.12 1.11
N ASN A 199 -8.83 13.29 0.78
CA ASN A 199 -7.52 13.74 1.28
C ASN A 199 -6.39 12.72 1.02
N ASN A 200 -6.50 11.94 -0.04
CA ASN A 200 -5.56 10.87 -0.42
C ASN A 200 -5.40 9.79 0.67
N ALA A 201 -6.44 9.55 1.47
CA ALA A 201 -6.43 8.52 2.51
C ALA A 201 -6.34 7.13 1.90
N GLY A 202 -5.71 6.21 2.62
CA GLY A 202 -5.68 4.80 2.26
C GLY A 202 -6.88 4.05 2.87
N ASN A 203 -7.31 2.95 2.23
CA ASN A 203 -8.41 2.13 2.75
C ASN A 203 -8.02 1.26 3.96
N TRP A 204 -6.81 1.40 4.45
CA TRP A 204 -6.28 0.78 5.69
C TRP A 204 -6.27 1.73 6.88
N GLU A 205 -6.57 3.02 6.68
CA GLU A 205 -6.62 4.07 7.71
C GLU A 205 -7.96 4.09 8.44
#